data_ff05b215885ab5f3001a4d3bba8c80d4
#
_entry.id   ff05b215885ab5f3001a4d3bba8c80d4
#
_cell.length_a   1.000
_cell.length_b   1.000
_cell.length_c   1.000
_cell.angle_alpha   90.00
_cell.angle_beta   90.00
_cell.angle_gamma   90.00
#
_symmetry.space_group_name_H-M   'P 1'
#
loop_
_entity.id
_entity.type
_entity.pdbx_description
1 polymer ?
#
loop_
_entity_poly.entity_id
_entity_poly.type
_entity_poly.pdbx_seq_one_letter_code
_entity_poly.pdbx_strand_id
1 'polypeptide(L)'
;DAVRSKLDQPLPLGYCNAGVILESDVEGFEPGDRVVSNGNHAEVVRVPKNLCVKIPDNVDDESASFTVLGAIGLQGIRLMQPTMGECFVVTGLGLIGLLCVQMLRANGCRVLGIDFDSKKCERAQKFGAETVDLSKGEDPVIVAQGFSRGRGVDGVLITAATQSDEVIHQSAEMCRKRGRIVLVGVVGLNLRRDDFFKKEITFQVSASYGPGRYDSFYEDEGNDYPIGFVRWTEQRNFEAVLDMMSSGMLDVKSVITHHFDIENAIDAYGLLDNPDALGIVLNYPSQSREVLTKSKVELNVQSTKDSDPSTPCVGFIGAGNYASRTLIPAFKEAGAVLDTLVTSGGISGVHHGNKNQFTTASTETKDLWNNDKVNTVSIVTRHDAHAQQVVDALKSGKNVFVEKPLALTLDELDVIDKTYHKANKSNTVRLMVGFNRRYAPHIVKMKEL
;
A
#
# COMPACT_ATOMS: atom_id res chain seq x y z
N ASP A 1 0.65 21.60 11.77
CA ASP A 1 1.37 20.58 12.57
C ASP A 1 0.93 19.14 12.26
N ALA A 2 -0.37 18.84 12.12
CA ALA A 2 -0.85 17.49 11.77
C ALA A 2 -0.43 17.02 10.35
N VAL A 3 -0.31 17.93 9.38
CA VAL A 3 0.14 17.63 8.01
C VAL A 3 1.65 17.36 8.01
N ARG A 4 2.44 18.20 8.68
CA ARG A 4 3.89 17.96 8.84
C ARG A 4 4.18 16.63 9.55
N SER A 5 3.29 16.20 10.44
CA SER A 5 3.46 14.95 11.16
C SER A 5 3.28 13.70 10.30
N LYS A 6 2.49 13.78 9.25
CA LYS A 6 2.34 12.69 8.26
C LYS A 6 3.51 12.62 7.29
N LEU A 7 4.15 13.76 7.00
CA LEU A 7 5.32 13.84 6.11
C LEU A 7 6.61 13.29 6.76
N ASP A 8 6.65 13.18 8.08
CA ASP A 8 7.79 12.63 8.82
C ASP A 8 7.75 11.09 8.96
N GLN A 9 6.73 10.43 8.43
CA GLN A 9 6.63 8.96 8.45
C GLN A 9 6.87 8.40 7.04
N PRO A 10 7.69 7.34 6.90
CA PRO A 10 7.84 6.67 5.63
C PRO A 10 6.49 6.09 5.19
N LEU A 11 6.05 6.46 4.00
CA LEU A 11 4.85 5.90 3.38
C LEU A 11 5.28 4.74 2.49
N PRO A 12 4.70 3.54 2.67
CA PRO A 12 4.94 2.44 1.75
C PRO A 12 4.39 2.80 0.36
N LEU A 13 5.18 2.56 -0.67
CA LEU A 13 4.83 2.82 -2.06
C LEU A 13 4.48 1.52 -2.77
N GLY A 14 3.68 1.63 -3.83
CA GLY A 14 3.23 0.50 -4.63
C GLY A 14 2.02 -0.24 -4.06
N TYR A 15 1.35 -0.98 -4.94
CA TYR A 15 0.17 -1.79 -4.61
C TYR A 15 -0.04 -2.89 -5.66
N CYS A 16 1.04 -3.37 -6.28
CA CYS A 16 0.95 -4.38 -7.33
C CYS A 16 2.26 -5.15 -7.38
N ASN A 17 2.22 -6.43 -7.03
CA ASN A 17 3.39 -7.29 -7.04
C ASN A 17 3.05 -8.74 -7.41
N ALA A 18 4.10 -9.49 -7.81
CA ALA A 18 4.11 -10.94 -7.93
C ALA A 18 5.25 -11.50 -7.10
N GLY A 19 5.04 -12.64 -6.47
CA GLY A 19 6.04 -13.26 -5.63
C GLY A 19 5.68 -14.67 -5.22
N VAL A 20 6.43 -15.19 -4.26
CA VAL A 20 6.26 -16.55 -3.74
C VAL A 20 5.90 -16.48 -2.26
N ILE A 21 4.94 -17.28 -1.84
CA ILE A 21 4.53 -17.36 -0.44
C ILE A 21 5.66 -17.96 0.40
N LEU A 22 6.08 -17.22 1.42
CA LEU A 22 7.04 -17.70 2.42
C LEU A 22 6.35 -18.42 3.58
N GLU A 23 5.23 -17.84 4.05
CA GLU A 23 4.42 -18.35 5.16
C GLU A 23 2.94 -18.02 4.90
N SER A 24 2.06 -18.91 5.31
CA SER A 24 0.59 -18.70 5.27
C SER A 24 -0.06 -19.37 6.46
N ASP A 25 -1.04 -18.69 7.05
CA ASP A 25 -1.98 -19.21 8.05
C ASP A 25 -3.40 -19.36 7.47
N VAL A 26 -3.53 -19.27 6.15
CA VAL A 26 -4.79 -19.23 5.42
C VAL A 26 -4.96 -20.48 4.56
N GLU A 27 -6.13 -21.12 4.64
CA GLU A 27 -6.48 -22.25 3.79
C GLU A 27 -6.44 -21.87 2.30
N GLY A 28 -5.87 -22.73 1.47
CA GLY A 28 -5.77 -22.56 0.03
C GLY A 28 -4.48 -21.87 -0.44
N PHE A 29 -3.63 -21.39 0.48
CA PHE A 29 -2.33 -20.79 0.17
C PHE A 29 -1.23 -21.47 0.95
N GLU A 30 -0.21 -21.97 0.25
CA GLU A 30 0.90 -22.73 0.85
C GLU A 30 2.26 -22.10 0.52
N PRO A 31 3.28 -22.25 1.40
CA PRO A 31 4.64 -21.85 1.06
C PRO A 31 5.11 -22.47 -0.26
N GLY A 32 5.64 -21.63 -1.14
CA GLY A 32 6.05 -22.02 -2.49
C GLY A 32 5.03 -21.68 -3.58
N ASP A 33 3.78 -21.36 -3.25
CA ASP A 33 2.81 -20.90 -4.24
C ASP A 33 3.24 -19.56 -4.85
N ARG A 34 3.16 -19.45 -6.18
CA ARG A 34 3.32 -18.19 -6.91
C ARG A 34 2.03 -17.39 -6.85
N VAL A 35 2.11 -16.14 -6.41
CA VAL A 35 0.93 -15.30 -6.17
C VAL A 35 1.13 -13.87 -6.64
N VAL A 36 0.02 -13.21 -6.98
CA VAL A 36 -0.07 -11.76 -7.11
C VAL A 36 -0.79 -11.17 -5.91
N SER A 37 -0.46 -9.95 -5.55
CA SER A 37 -1.15 -9.25 -4.48
C SER A 37 -1.11 -7.72 -4.65
N ASN A 38 -1.88 -7.01 -3.81
CA ASN A 38 -1.80 -5.56 -3.70
C ASN A 38 -0.69 -5.09 -2.73
N GLY A 39 0.28 -5.93 -2.42
CA GLY A 39 1.40 -5.59 -1.54
C GLY A 39 2.22 -4.42 -2.07
N ASN A 40 2.88 -3.72 -1.15
CA ASN A 40 3.75 -2.59 -1.46
C ASN A 40 5.06 -3.05 -2.14
N HIS A 41 5.83 -2.10 -2.64
CA HIS A 41 7.20 -2.36 -3.12
C HIS A 41 8.09 -2.69 -1.93
N ALA A 42 8.29 -3.97 -1.68
CA ALA A 42 9.14 -4.52 -0.63
C ALA A 42 9.54 -5.96 -0.96
N GLU A 43 10.67 -6.41 -0.42
CA GLU A 43 11.16 -7.79 -0.58
C GLU A 43 10.20 -8.81 0.05
N VAL A 44 9.54 -8.43 1.14
CA VAL A 44 8.53 -9.24 1.83
C VAL A 44 7.34 -8.38 2.17
N VAL A 45 6.15 -8.85 1.82
CA VAL A 45 4.88 -8.19 2.14
C VAL A 45 3.96 -9.13 2.90
N ARG A 46 3.18 -8.58 3.80
CA ARG A 46 2.07 -9.29 4.43
C ARG A 46 0.78 -8.75 3.86
N VAL A 47 -0.01 -9.62 3.25
CA VAL A 47 -1.24 -9.25 2.57
C VAL A 47 -2.42 -10.10 3.04
N PRO A 48 -3.63 -9.54 3.09
CA PRO A 48 -4.85 -10.29 3.37
C PRO A 48 -5.17 -11.30 2.26
N LYS A 49 -5.84 -12.38 2.62
CA LYS A 49 -6.26 -13.45 1.71
C LYS A 49 -7.02 -12.94 0.49
N ASN A 50 -7.99 -12.05 0.69
CA ASN A 50 -8.87 -11.56 -0.38
C ASN A 50 -8.17 -10.55 -1.34
N LEU A 51 -6.93 -10.18 -1.04
CA LEU A 51 -6.08 -9.34 -1.87
C LEU A 51 -4.89 -10.11 -2.47
N CYS A 52 -4.99 -11.44 -2.50
CA CYS A 52 -3.99 -12.36 -3.00
C CYS A 52 -4.62 -13.42 -3.90
N VAL A 53 -3.97 -13.77 -5.02
CA VAL A 53 -4.44 -14.79 -5.98
C VAL A 53 -3.25 -15.58 -6.53
N LYS A 54 -3.42 -16.90 -6.72
CA LYS A 54 -2.39 -17.75 -7.33
C LYS A 54 -2.20 -17.43 -8.81
N ILE A 55 -0.96 -17.42 -9.25
CA ILE A 55 -0.59 -17.20 -10.65
C ILE A 55 -0.71 -18.54 -11.42
N PRO A 56 -1.42 -18.59 -12.55
CA PRO A 56 -1.43 -19.77 -13.44
C PRO A 56 0.00 -20.12 -13.92
N ASP A 57 0.29 -21.40 -14.08
CA ASP A 57 1.63 -21.90 -14.43
C ASP A 57 2.18 -21.31 -15.75
N ASN A 58 1.32 -21.02 -16.70
CA ASN A 58 1.69 -20.46 -17.99
C ASN A 58 1.75 -18.92 -18.03
N VAL A 59 1.55 -18.24 -16.91
CA VAL A 59 1.72 -16.80 -16.76
C VAL A 59 3.04 -16.53 -16.05
N ASP A 60 3.88 -15.70 -16.64
CA ASP A 60 5.15 -15.27 -16.01
C ASP A 60 4.93 -14.20 -14.94
N ASP A 61 5.90 -14.08 -14.01
CA ASP A 61 5.79 -13.19 -12.85
C ASP A 61 5.75 -11.70 -13.24
N GLU A 62 6.48 -11.32 -14.30
CA GLU A 62 6.50 -9.94 -14.77
C GLU A 62 5.12 -9.52 -15.27
N SER A 63 4.50 -10.34 -16.15
CA SER A 63 3.14 -10.09 -16.62
C SER A 63 2.14 -10.13 -15.47
N ALA A 64 2.25 -11.11 -14.58
CA ALA A 64 1.38 -11.26 -13.42
C ALA A 64 1.45 -10.06 -12.47
N SER A 65 2.60 -9.38 -12.34
CA SER A 65 2.76 -8.21 -11.48
C SER A 65 1.84 -7.03 -11.88
N PHE A 66 1.25 -7.04 -13.07
CA PHE A 66 0.29 -6.02 -13.53
C PHE A 66 -1.18 -6.38 -13.26
N THR A 67 -1.46 -7.48 -12.59
CA THR A 67 -2.82 -7.96 -12.34
C THR A 67 -3.71 -6.94 -11.66
N VAL A 68 -3.21 -6.25 -10.62
CA VAL A 68 -3.99 -5.24 -9.88
C VAL A 68 -4.34 -4.06 -10.79
N LEU A 69 -3.40 -3.61 -11.63
CA LEU A 69 -3.63 -2.55 -12.61
C LEU A 69 -4.66 -2.97 -13.67
N GLY A 70 -4.57 -4.22 -14.13
CA GLY A 70 -5.58 -4.83 -15.02
C GLY A 70 -6.97 -4.84 -14.38
N ALA A 71 -7.06 -5.19 -13.10
CA ALA A 71 -8.31 -5.23 -12.35
C ALA A 71 -8.94 -3.84 -12.15
N ILE A 72 -8.14 -2.78 -12.00
CA ILE A 72 -8.64 -1.38 -12.01
C ILE A 72 -9.36 -1.08 -13.33
N GLY A 73 -8.73 -1.42 -14.46
CA GLY A 73 -9.35 -1.25 -15.77
C GLY A 73 -10.58 -2.12 -15.95
N LEU A 74 -10.51 -3.39 -15.53
CA LEU A 74 -11.61 -4.34 -15.61
C LEU A 74 -12.83 -3.91 -14.80
N GLN A 75 -12.64 -3.32 -13.62
CA GLN A 75 -13.74 -2.77 -12.83
C GLN A 75 -14.46 -1.65 -13.59
N GLY A 76 -13.73 -0.74 -14.22
CA GLY A 76 -14.31 0.29 -15.07
C GLY A 76 -15.14 -0.31 -16.23
N ILE A 77 -14.62 -1.34 -16.87
CA ILE A 77 -15.32 -2.08 -17.96
C ILE A 77 -16.60 -2.74 -17.41
N ARG A 78 -16.56 -3.39 -16.24
CA ARG A 78 -17.74 -4.02 -15.63
C ARG A 78 -18.86 -3.03 -15.33
N LEU A 79 -18.50 -1.83 -14.88
CA LEU A 79 -19.49 -0.76 -14.64
C LEU A 79 -20.15 -0.30 -15.95
N MET A 80 -19.45 -0.38 -17.07
CA MET A 80 -20.05 -0.09 -18.37
C MET A 80 -20.96 -1.21 -18.89
N GLN A 81 -20.91 -2.43 -18.32
CA GLN A 81 -21.73 -3.58 -18.74
C GLN A 81 -21.70 -3.80 -20.26
N PRO A 82 -20.51 -3.95 -20.89
CA PRO A 82 -20.42 -4.08 -22.33
C PRO A 82 -21.06 -5.37 -22.82
N THR A 83 -21.72 -5.28 -23.98
CA THR A 83 -22.23 -6.44 -24.70
C THR A 83 -21.51 -6.60 -26.05
N MET A 84 -21.45 -7.84 -26.51
CA MET A 84 -20.77 -8.17 -27.78
C MET A 84 -21.30 -7.32 -28.95
N GLY A 85 -20.38 -6.73 -29.72
CA GLY A 85 -20.70 -5.89 -30.87
C GLY A 85 -20.92 -4.41 -30.59
N GLU A 86 -21.00 -3.99 -29.31
CA GLU A 86 -21.03 -2.58 -28.96
C GLU A 86 -19.72 -1.88 -29.32
N CYS A 87 -19.74 -0.56 -29.42
CA CYS A 87 -18.59 0.28 -29.71
C CYS A 87 -18.28 1.21 -28.55
N PHE A 88 -17.04 1.16 -28.09
CA PHE A 88 -16.55 1.95 -26.96
C PHE A 88 -15.39 2.87 -27.34
N VAL A 89 -15.30 3.97 -26.65
CA VAL A 89 -14.12 4.84 -26.67
C VAL A 89 -13.31 4.60 -25.40
N VAL A 90 -11.99 4.55 -25.52
CA VAL A 90 -11.04 4.61 -24.41
C VAL A 90 -10.24 5.90 -24.55
N THR A 91 -10.44 6.85 -23.63
CA THR A 91 -9.72 8.13 -23.63
C THR A 91 -8.55 8.08 -22.65
N GLY A 92 -7.34 8.27 -23.18
CA GLY A 92 -6.08 8.07 -22.47
C GLY A 92 -5.54 6.65 -22.70
N LEU A 93 -4.51 6.54 -23.52
CA LEU A 93 -3.88 5.27 -23.91
C LEU A 93 -2.58 5.02 -23.11
N GLY A 94 -2.56 5.43 -21.84
CA GLY A 94 -1.55 5.01 -20.89
C GLY A 94 -1.66 3.51 -20.58
N LEU A 95 -0.89 3.01 -19.63
CA LEU A 95 -0.85 1.60 -19.27
C LEU A 95 -2.25 0.99 -19.05
N ILE A 96 -3.06 1.58 -18.17
CA ILE A 96 -4.43 1.08 -17.91
C ILE A 96 -5.30 1.16 -19.15
N GLY A 97 -5.22 2.25 -19.93
CA GLY A 97 -5.98 2.41 -21.16
C GLY A 97 -5.68 1.32 -22.20
N LEU A 98 -4.40 1.00 -22.39
CA LEU A 98 -3.98 -0.08 -23.32
C LEU A 98 -4.43 -1.47 -22.85
N LEU A 99 -4.44 -1.74 -21.54
CA LEU A 99 -5.02 -2.97 -20.99
C LEU A 99 -6.54 -3.00 -21.23
N CYS A 100 -7.25 -1.88 -21.04
CA CYS A 100 -8.69 -1.77 -21.30
C CYS A 100 -9.04 -1.98 -22.76
N VAL A 101 -8.24 -1.45 -23.70
CA VAL A 101 -8.41 -1.71 -25.14
C VAL A 101 -8.42 -3.21 -25.42
N GLN A 102 -7.45 -3.95 -24.91
CA GLN A 102 -7.35 -5.39 -25.10
C GLN A 102 -8.55 -6.12 -24.48
N MET A 103 -8.92 -5.80 -23.25
CA MET A 103 -10.05 -6.44 -22.56
C MET A 103 -11.39 -6.21 -23.26
N LEU A 104 -11.65 -4.99 -23.74
CA LEU A 104 -12.85 -4.69 -24.53
C LEU A 104 -12.86 -5.41 -25.88
N ARG A 105 -11.70 -5.51 -26.54
CA ARG A 105 -11.55 -6.29 -27.79
C ARG A 105 -11.80 -7.77 -27.54
N ALA A 106 -11.25 -8.34 -26.46
CA ALA A 106 -11.49 -9.72 -26.06
C ALA A 106 -12.97 -9.99 -25.74
N ASN A 107 -13.70 -8.99 -25.22
CA ASN A 107 -15.15 -9.07 -24.99
C ASN A 107 -15.99 -8.91 -26.29
N GLY A 108 -15.36 -8.83 -27.45
CA GLY A 108 -16.06 -8.71 -28.74
C GLY A 108 -16.57 -7.30 -29.05
N CYS A 109 -16.10 -6.28 -28.39
CA CYS A 109 -16.45 -4.88 -28.66
C CYS A 109 -15.55 -4.27 -29.75
N ARG A 110 -16.06 -3.27 -30.44
CA ARG A 110 -15.24 -2.37 -31.25
C ARG A 110 -14.69 -1.27 -30.33
N VAL A 111 -13.40 -0.90 -30.49
CA VAL A 111 -12.74 0.06 -29.66
C VAL A 111 -12.11 1.19 -30.46
N LEU A 112 -12.35 2.44 -30.05
CA LEU A 112 -11.69 3.65 -30.53
C LEU A 112 -10.84 4.19 -29.38
N GLY A 113 -9.53 4.21 -29.54
CA GLY A 113 -8.59 4.79 -28.57
C GLY A 113 -8.30 6.26 -28.90
N ILE A 114 -8.20 7.10 -27.88
CA ILE A 114 -7.90 8.54 -28.02
C ILE A 114 -6.72 8.91 -27.13
N ASP A 115 -5.69 9.49 -27.72
CA ASP A 115 -4.53 10.04 -26.98
C ASP A 115 -3.85 11.18 -27.76
N PHE A 116 -3.02 11.98 -27.09
CA PHE A 116 -2.13 12.97 -27.69
C PHE A 116 -0.81 12.36 -28.20
N ASP A 117 -0.47 11.14 -27.77
CA ASP A 117 0.78 10.48 -28.10
C ASP A 117 0.59 9.49 -29.26
N SER A 118 1.17 9.80 -30.42
CA SER A 118 1.13 8.95 -31.59
C SER A 118 1.64 7.53 -31.32
N LYS A 119 2.67 7.35 -30.47
CA LYS A 119 3.22 6.02 -30.15
C LYS A 119 2.22 5.18 -29.36
N LYS A 120 1.46 5.81 -28.44
CA LYS A 120 0.38 5.13 -27.70
C LYS A 120 -0.77 4.76 -28.62
N CYS A 121 -1.13 5.63 -29.57
CA CYS A 121 -2.10 5.32 -30.61
C CYS A 121 -1.66 4.12 -31.46
N GLU A 122 -0.40 4.08 -31.93
CA GLU A 122 0.16 2.96 -32.67
C GLU A 122 0.12 1.63 -31.86
N ARG A 123 0.39 1.68 -30.53
CA ARG A 123 0.26 0.50 -29.66
C ARG A 123 -1.19 0.03 -29.58
N ALA A 124 -2.15 0.94 -29.40
CA ALA A 124 -3.57 0.60 -29.36
C ALA A 124 -4.05 -0.04 -30.69
N GLN A 125 -3.54 0.43 -31.83
CA GLN A 125 -3.82 -0.16 -33.15
C GLN A 125 -3.33 -1.62 -33.25
N LYS A 126 -2.13 -1.91 -32.69
CA LYS A 126 -1.62 -3.29 -32.63
C LYS A 126 -2.52 -4.21 -31.80
N PHE A 127 -3.22 -3.67 -30.81
CA PHE A 127 -4.24 -4.39 -30.02
C PHE A 127 -5.63 -4.40 -30.67
N GLY A 128 -5.75 -3.90 -31.92
CA GLY A 128 -6.98 -3.98 -32.71
C GLY A 128 -7.98 -2.84 -32.47
N ALA A 129 -7.56 -1.72 -31.89
CA ALA A 129 -8.36 -0.50 -31.83
C ALA A 129 -8.19 0.34 -33.10
N GLU A 130 -9.24 1.10 -33.47
CA GLU A 130 -9.07 2.32 -34.27
C GLU A 130 -8.58 3.46 -33.31
N THR A 131 -7.95 4.51 -33.83
CA THR A 131 -7.40 5.55 -32.94
C THR A 131 -7.65 6.96 -33.47
N VAL A 132 -7.68 7.90 -32.52
CA VAL A 132 -7.65 9.35 -32.75
C VAL A 132 -6.37 9.89 -32.13
N ASP A 133 -5.54 10.49 -32.96
CA ASP A 133 -4.30 11.14 -32.56
C ASP A 133 -4.54 12.64 -32.46
N LEU A 134 -4.77 13.10 -31.23
CA LEU A 134 -5.07 14.51 -30.95
C LEU A 134 -3.89 15.45 -31.29
N SER A 135 -2.66 14.94 -31.37
CA SER A 135 -1.49 15.75 -31.78
C SER A 135 -1.53 16.16 -33.24
N LYS A 136 -2.31 15.43 -34.05
CA LYS A 136 -2.51 15.73 -35.48
C LYS A 136 -3.70 16.64 -35.75
N GLY A 137 -4.38 17.10 -34.67
CA GLY A 137 -5.56 17.97 -34.80
C GLY A 137 -6.81 17.24 -35.22
N GLU A 138 -6.87 15.92 -35.05
CA GLU A 138 -8.07 15.12 -35.31
C GLU A 138 -9.15 15.45 -34.26
N ASP A 139 -10.39 15.64 -34.73
CA ASP A 139 -11.53 15.88 -33.85
C ASP A 139 -12.10 14.55 -33.34
N PRO A 140 -12.02 14.25 -32.03
CA PRO A 140 -12.45 12.96 -31.50
C PRO A 140 -13.96 12.74 -31.62
N VAL A 141 -14.77 13.81 -31.60
CA VAL A 141 -16.22 13.71 -31.72
C VAL A 141 -16.61 13.34 -33.15
N ILE A 142 -16.00 13.99 -34.16
CA ILE A 142 -16.23 13.68 -35.55
C ILE A 142 -15.80 12.24 -35.89
N VAL A 143 -14.63 11.83 -35.43
CA VAL A 143 -14.14 10.47 -35.69
C VAL A 143 -15.03 9.42 -35.01
N ALA A 144 -15.45 9.65 -33.75
CA ALA A 144 -16.34 8.77 -33.01
C ALA A 144 -17.72 8.64 -33.67
N GLN A 145 -18.24 9.71 -34.28
CA GLN A 145 -19.46 9.64 -35.08
C GLN A 145 -19.28 8.73 -36.33
N GLY A 146 -18.20 8.88 -37.05
CA GLY A 146 -17.87 7.98 -38.16
C GLY A 146 -17.71 6.53 -37.71
N PHE A 147 -16.93 6.30 -36.66
CA PHE A 147 -16.69 5.00 -36.04
C PHE A 147 -17.99 4.30 -35.61
N SER A 148 -18.93 5.03 -35.01
CA SER A 148 -20.23 4.52 -34.59
C SER A 148 -21.30 4.48 -35.69
N ARG A 149 -20.96 4.73 -36.95
CA ARG A 149 -21.86 4.79 -38.08
C ARG A 149 -22.94 5.87 -37.91
N GLY A 150 -22.58 7.00 -37.35
CA GLY A 150 -23.48 8.15 -37.09
C GLY A 150 -24.46 7.98 -35.91
N ARG A 151 -24.34 6.90 -35.11
CA ARG A 151 -25.28 6.59 -34.05
C ARG A 151 -24.83 7.12 -32.68
N GLY A 152 -23.57 7.46 -32.55
CA GLY A 152 -22.85 7.69 -31.27
C GLY A 152 -22.40 6.38 -30.63
N VAL A 153 -21.36 6.43 -29.80
CA VAL A 153 -20.78 5.26 -29.16
C VAL A 153 -21.62 4.77 -27.98
N ASP A 154 -21.57 3.49 -27.66
CA ASP A 154 -22.29 2.86 -26.55
C ASP A 154 -21.77 3.31 -25.18
N GLY A 155 -20.48 3.60 -25.12
CA GLY A 155 -19.89 4.17 -23.92
C GLY A 155 -18.48 4.68 -24.11
N VAL A 156 -18.01 5.44 -23.11
CA VAL A 156 -16.65 6.00 -23.03
C VAL A 156 -16.04 5.62 -21.69
N LEU A 157 -14.87 4.99 -21.75
CA LEU A 157 -14.03 4.71 -20.59
C LEU A 157 -12.92 5.77 -20.52
N ILE A 158 -12.90 6.56 -19.46
CA ILE A 158 -11.92 7.62 -19.27
C ILE A 158 -10.81 7.08 -18.36
N THR A 159 -9.62 6.85 -18.93
CA THR A 159 -8.39 6.42 -18.24
C THR A 159 -7.32 7.52 -18.23
N ALA A 160 -7.64 8.69 -18.79
CA ALA A 160 -6.75 9.85 -18.83
C ALA A 160 -6.54 10.49 -17.45
N ALA A 161 -5.39 11.15 -17.29
CA ALA A 161 -5.08 12.00 -16.14
C ALA A 161 -4.86 13.44 -16.63
N THR A 162 -5.77 14.35 -16.26
CA THR A 162 -5.72 15.79 -16.64
C THR A 162 -6.59 16.62 -15.71
N GLN A 163 -6.31 17.92 -15.61
CA GLN A 163 -7.19 18.86 -14.89
C GLN A 163 -8.34 19.39 -15.75
N SER A 164 -8.37 19.07 -17.05
CA SER A 164 -9.37 19.57 -17.98
C SER A 164 -10.72 18.87 -17.81
N ASP A 165 -11.80 19.64 -17.89
CA ASP A 165 -13.19 19.14 -17.97
C ASP A 165 -13.57 18.73 -19.40
N GLU A 166 -12.78 19.10 -20.40
CA GLU A 166 -13.08 18.89 -21.82
C GLU A 166 -13.24 17.41 -22.18
N VAL A 167 -12.46 16.54 -21.50
CA VAL A 167 -12.56 15.09 -21.71
C VAL A 167 -13.98 14.59 -21.43
N ILE A 168 -14.65 15.07 -20.39
CA ILE A 168 -16.01 14.65 -20.05
C ILE A 168 -17.02 15.25 -21.04
N HIS A 169 -16.83 16.49 -21.43
CA HIS A 169 -17.68 17.15 -22.41
C HIS A 169 -17.68 16.39 -23.75
N GLN A 170 -16.51 16.14 -24.31
CA GLN A 170 -16.34 15.36 -25.55
C GLN A 170 -16.89 13.92 -25.40
N SER A 171 -16.68 13.28 -24.23
CA SER A 171 -17.24 11.94 -23.97
C SER A 171 -18.76 11.93 -24.07
N ALA A 172 -19.41 12.95 -23.53
CA ALA A 172 -20.89 13.07 -23.63
C ALA A 172 -21.34 13.36 -25.07
N GLU A 173 -20.59 14.16 -25.85
CA GLU A 173 -20.87 14.42 -27.24
C GLU A 173 -20.73 13.17 -28.12
N MET A 174 -19.71 12.34 -27.86
CA MET A 174 -19.49 11.06 -28.58
C MET A 174 -20.57 10.03 -28.29
N CYS A 175 -21.14 10.00 -27.09
CA CYS A 175 -22.13 9.00 -26.67
C CYS A 175 -23.44 9.10 -27.44
N ARG A 176 -24.05 7.95 -27.75
CA ARG A 176 -25.46 7.86 -28.13
C ARG A 176 -26.39 8.22 -26.96
N LYS A 177 -27.70 8.35 -27.24
CA LYS A 177 -28.71 8.40 -26.17
C LYS A 177 -28.59 7.16 -25.29
N ARG A 178 -28.67 7.38 -23.97
CA ARG A 178 -28.49 6.33 -22.95
C ARG A 178 -27.12 5.64 -23.01
N GLY A 179 -26.11 6.36 -23.51
CA GLY A 179 -24.73 5.91 -23.43
C GLY A 179 -24.19 5.93 -22.00
N ARG A 180 -23.05 5.32 -21.79
CA ARG A 180 -22.42 5.18 -20.46
C ARG A 180 -21.04 5.81 -20.47
N ILE A 181 -20.73 6.60 -19.47
CA ILE A 181 -19.38 7.16 -19.24
C ILE A 181 -18.89 6.64 -17.91
N VAL A 182 -17.74 5.99 -17.90
CA VAL A 182 -17.08 5.54 -16.66
C VAL A 182 -15.71 6.18 -16.54
N LEU A 183 -15.50 6.84 -15.41
CA LEU A 183 -14.22 7.45 -15.06
C LEU A 183 -13.39 6.51 -14.20
N VAL A 184 -12.26 6.07 -14.74
CA VAL A 184 -11.22 5.28 -14.05
C VAL A 184 -10.02 6.17 -13.69
N GLY A 185 -9.67 7.10 -14.58
CA GLY A 185 -8.57 8.04 -14.40
C GLY A 185 -8.94 9.23 -13.49
N VAL A 186 -8.23 10.34 -13.69
CA VAL A 186 -8.45 11.58 -12.92
C VAL A 186 -8.58 12.73 -13.88
N VAL A 187 -9.78 13.31 -13.97
CA VAL A 187 -10.05 14.48 -14.82
C VAL A 187 -10.83 15.54 -14.06
N GLY A 188 -10.95 16.75 -14.60
CA GLY A 188 -11.86 17.77 -14.06
C GLY A 188 -13.31 17.27 -14.04
N LEU A 189 -14.07 17.61 -13.01
CA LEU A 189 -15.45 17.13 -12.79
C LEU A 189 -16.48 18.28 -12.79
N ASN A 190 -16.22 19.32 -13.56
CA ASN A 190 -17.18 20.40 -13.74
C ASN A 190 -18.22 20.00 -14.80
N LEU A 191 -19.24 19.27 -14.38
CA LEU A 191 -20.24 18.67 -15.28
C LEU A 191 -21.26 19.71 -15.75
N ARG A 192 -21.50 19.73 -17.07
CA ARG A 192 -22.54 20.56 -17.69
C ARG A 192 -23.82 19.75 -17.83
N ARG A 193 -24.90 20.16 -17.21
CA ARG A 193 -26.18 19.44 -17.25
C ARG A 193 -26.64 19.12 -18.69
N ASP A 194 -26.44 20.05 -19.62
CA ASP A 194 -26.92 19.91 -21.01
C ASP A 194 -26.23 18.77 -21.78
N ASP A 195 -24.99 18.45 -21.42
CA ASP A 195 -24.25 17.33 -22.04
C ASP A 195 -24.94 15.99 -21.75
N PHE A 196 -25.51 15.83 -20.58
CA PHE A 196 -26.11 14.60 -20.11
C PHE A 196 -27.61 14.53 -20.31
N PHE A 197 -28.31 15.61 -20.02
CA PHE A 197 -29.78 15.67 -19.97
C PHE A 197 -30.45 15.26 -21.29
N LYS A 198 -30.01 15.82 -22.43
CA LYS A 198 -30.62 15.56 -23.75
C LYS A 198 -30.47 14.13 -24.21
N LYS A 199 -29.45 13.45 -23.75
CA LYS A 199 -29.12 12.06 -24.11
C LYS A 199 -29.39 11.05 -23.00
N GLU A 200 -29.77 11.50 -21.80
CA GLU A 200 -30.01 10.63 -20.64
C GLU A 200 -28.80 9.70 -20.36
N ILE A 201 -27.60 10.31 -20.35
CA ILE A 201 -26.32 9.60 -20.21
C ILE A 201 -26.10 9.18 -18.74
N THR A 202 -25.64 7.96 -18.51
CA THR A 202 -25.13 7.50 -17.22
C THR A 202 -23.67 7.90 -17.08
N PHE A 203 -23.33 8.55 -15.96
CA PHE A 203 -21.94 8.83 -15.57
C PHE A 203 -21.64 8.17 -14.23
N GLN A 204 -20.54 7.44 -14.17
CA GLN A 204 -20.12 6.76 -12.94
C GLN A 204 -18.61 6.82 -12.76
N VAL A 205 -18.16 7.03 -11.51
CA VAL A 205 -16.75 6.93 -11.12
C VAL A 205 -16.46 5.50 -10.67
N SER A 206 -15.41 4.90 -11.21
CA SER A 206 -14.96 3.56 -10.82
C SER A 206 -14.15 3.62 -9.52
N ALA A 207 -14.39 2.69 -8.62
CA ALA A 207 -13.67 2.59 -7.37
C ALA A 207 -12.62 1.47 -7.45
N SER A 208 -11.36 1.85 -7.68
CA SER A 208 -10.21 0.96 -7.63
C SER A 208 -10.43 -0.34 -8.43
N TYR A 209 -10.15 -1.52 -7.86
CA TYR A 209 -10.25 -2.83 -8.51
C TYR A 209 -11.54 -3.60 -8.15
N GLY A 210 -12.52 -2.95 -7.53
CA GLY A 210 -13.89 -3.47 -7.45
C GLY A 210 -14.46 -3.61 -6.04
N PRO A 211 -15.61 -4.29 -5.93
CA PRO A 211 -16.30 -4.53 -4.66
C PRO A 211 -15.41 -5.27 -3.65
N GLY A 212 -15.44 -4.81 -2.43
CA GLY A 212 -14.58 -5.26 -1.33
C GLY A 212 -13.56 -4.18 -0.92
N ARG A 213 -13.23 -3.28 -1.85
CA ARG A 213 -12.24 -2.24 -1.59
C ARG A 213 -12.68 -1.28 -0.49
N TYR A 214 -11.79 -1.08 0.49
CA TYR A 214 -12.02 -0.27 1.71
C TYR A 214 -13.07 -0.84 2.68
N ASP A 215 -13.51 -2.08 2.50
CA ASP A 215 -14.35 -2.79 3.45
C ASP A 215 -13.48 -3.71 4.32
N SER A 216 -13.31 -3.35 5.60
CA SER A 216 -12.48 -4.12 6.52
C SER A 216 -13.01 -5.53 6.76
N PHE A 217 -14.32 -5.75 6.67
CA PHE A 217 -14.92 -7.07 6.75
C PHE A 217 -14.42 -8.00 5.61
N TYR A 218 -14.26 -7.45 4.41
CA TYR A 218 -13.75 -8.19 3.26
C TYR A 218 -12.21 -8.23 3.23
N GLU A 219 -11.55 -7.06 3.29
CA GLU A 219 -10.09 -6.97 3.15
C GLU A 219 -9.36 -7.51 4.39
N ASP A 220 -9.69 -7.04 5.61
CA ASP A 220 -8.89 -7.33 6.80
C ASP A 220 -9.31 -8.62 7.49
N GLU A 221 -10.62 -8.90 7.56
CA GLU A 221 -11.16 -10.08 8.22
C GLU A 221 -11.22 -11.31 7.29
N GLY A 222 -11.06 -11.11 5.98
CA GLY A 222 -11.03 -12.18 4.98
C GLY A 222 -12.37 -12.83 4.70
N ASN A 223 -13.48 -12.16 5.04
CA ASN A 223 -14.82 -12.63 4.73
C ASN A 223 -15.18 -12.33 3.27
N ASP A 224 -15.81 -13.27 2.59
CA ASP A 224 -16.27 -13.05 1.21
C ASP A 224 -17.75 -12.71 1.15
N TYR A 225 -18.14 -11.94 0.13
CA TYR A 225 -19.55 -11.71 -0.16
C TYR A 225 -20.19 -12.94 -0.82
N PRO A 226 -21.50 -13.21 -0.56
CA PRO A 226 -22.20 -14.27 -1.26
C PRO A 226 -22.14 -14.06 -2.77
N ILE A 227 -21.56 -15.02 -3.49
CA ILE A 227 -21.26 -14.93 -4.93
C ILE A 227 -22.49 -14.63 -5.79
N GLY A 228 -23.67 -15.07 -5.35
CA GLY A 228 -24.93 -14.80 -6.05
C GLY A 228 -25.37 -13.34 -6.02
N PHE A 229 -24.86 -12.56 -5.09
CA PHE A 229 -25.16 -11.13 -4.95
C PHE A 229 -24.01 -10.23 -5.41
N VAL A 230 -22.75 -10.65 -5.16
CA VAL A 230 -21.56 -9.92 -5.59
C VAL A 230 -20.68 -10.86 -6.39
N ARG A 231 -20.95 -10.98 -7.70
CA ARG A 231 -20.19 -11.89 -8.57
C ARG A 231 -18.73 -11.49 -8.69
N TRP A 232 -18.44 -10.20 -8.78
CA TRP A 232 -17.13 -9.66 -9.09
C TRP A 232 -16.63 -8.82 -7.93
N THR A 233 -15.90 -9.47 -7.02
CA THR A 233 -15.11 -8.80 -5.99
C THR A 233 -13.73 -8.42 -6.56
N GLU A 234 -12.97 -7.63 -5.83
CA GLU A 234 -11.60 -7.29 -6.21
C GLU A 234 -10.72 -8.53 -6.43
N GLN A 235 -10.81 -9.55 -5.55
CA GLN A 235 -10.07 -10.82 -5.73
C GLN A 235 -10.49 -11.53 -7.03
N ARG A 236 -11.79 -11.64 -7.30
CA ARG A 236 -12.28 -12.27 -8.53
C ARG A 236 -11.98 -11.46 -9.78
N ASN A 237 -11.75 -10.15 -9.65
CA ASN A 237 -11.21 -9.35 -10.74
C ASN A 237 -9.72 -9.65 -10.97
N PHE A 238 -8.93 -9.93 -9.92
CA PHE A 238 -7.54 -10.40 -10.09
C PHE A 238 -7.52 -11.76 -10.82
N GLU A 239 -8.33 -12.71 -10.39
CA GLU A 239 -8.48 -14.02 -11.05
C GLU A 239 -8.81 -13.85 -12.55
N ALA A 240 -9.82 -13.02 -12.86
CA ALA A 240 -10.25 -12.82 -14.24
C ALA A 240 -9.16 -12.17 -15.12
N VAL A 241 -8.33 -11.28 -14.58
CA VAL A 241 -7.18 -10.69 -15.29
C VAL A 241 -6.11 -11.75 -15.56
N LEU A 242 -5.80 -12.59 -14.59
CA LEU A 242 -4.84 -13.71 -14.75
C LEU A 242 -5.36 -14.74 -15.77
N ASP A 243 -6.65 -15.06 -15.76
CA ASP A 243 -7.28 -15.95 -16.74
C ASP A 243 -7.15 -15.39 -18.18
N MET A 244 -7.30 -14.07 -18.35
CA MET A 244 -7.11 -13.42 -19.65
C MET A 244 -5.63 -13.43 -20.09
N MET A 245 -4.68 -13.27 -19.16
CA MET A 245 -3.25 -13.45 -19.47
C MET A 245 -2.95 -14.90 -19.85
N SER A 246 -3.46 -15.86 -19.08
CA SER A 246 -3.27 -17.30 -19.29
C SER A 246 -3.81 -17.78 -20.62
N SER A 247 -4.94 -17.23 -21.07
CA SER A 247 -5.55 -17.55 -22.37
C SER A 247 -4.97 -16.75 -23.55
N GLY A 248 -4.02 -15.85 -23.32
CA GLY A 248 -3.42 -15.00 -24.33
C GLY A 248 -4.32 -13.87 -24.84
N MET A 249 -5.44 -13.59 -24.17
CA MET A 249 -6.35 -12.48 -24.51
C MET A 249 -5.83 -11.13 -24.01
N LEU A 250 -4.92 -11.12 -23.05
CA LEU A 250 -4.29 -9.94 -22.48
C LEU A 250 -2.77 -10.07 -22.57
N ASP A 251 -2.16 -9.29 -23.46
CA ASP A 251 -0.72 -9.19 -23.64
C ASP A 251 -0.17 -8.04 -22.81
N VAL A 252 0.43 -8.37 -21.66
CA VAL A 252 1.07 -7.40 -20.78
C VAL A 252 2.52 -7.14 -21.19
N LYS A 253 3.22 -8.13 -21.74
CA LYS A 253 4.64 -7.99 -22.11
C LYS A 253 4.88 -6.82 -23.08
N SER A 254 3.98 -6.62 -24.03
CA SER A 254 4.09 -5.54 -25.01
C SER A 254 3.96 -4.13 -24.43
N VAL A 255 3.49 -3.99 -23.18
CA VAL A 255 3.37 -2.72 -22.50
C VAL A 255 4.40 -2.52 -21.38
N ILE A 256 5.23 -3.53 -21.06
CA ILE A 256 6.38 -3.40 -20.19
C ILE A 256 7.52 -2.71 -20.97
N THR A 257 7.96 -1.55 -20.48
CA THR A 257 8.94 -0.74 -21.19
C THR A 257 10.28 -0.65 -20.47
N HIS A 258 10.30 -0.77 -19.14
CA HIS A 258 11.49 -0.59 -18.34
C HIS A 258 11.57 -1.61 -17.20
N HIS A 259 12.81 -2.00 -16.88
CA HIS A 259 13.15 -2.87 -15.77
C HIS A 259 14.23 -2.20 -14.92
N PHE A 260 14.05 -2.24 -13.61
CA PHE A 260 15.03 -1.74 -12.65
C PHE A 260 15.19 -2.73 -11.52
N ASP A 261 16.40 -2.87 -11.01
CA ASP A 261 16.60 -3.52 -9.72
C ASP A 261 16.10 -2.59 -8.61
N ILE A 262 15.61 -3.16 -7.51
CA ILE A 262 14.99 -2.39 -6.41
C ILE A 262 15.93 -1.33 -5.83
N GLU A 263 17.24 -1.57 -5.85
CA GLU A 263 18.28 -0.62 -5.42
C GLU A 263 18.25 0.68 -6.24
N ASN A 264 17.78 0.60 -7.48
CA ASN A 264 17.66 1.73 -8.43
C ASN A 264 16.20 2.26 -8.51
N ALA A 265 15.35 1.95 -7.52
CA ALA A 265 13.95 2.36 -7.53
C ALA A 265 13.76 3.88 -7.65
N ILE A 266 14.68 4.70 -7.14
CA ILE A 266 14.63 6.16 -7.26
C ILE A 266 14.67 6.56 -8.74
N ASP A 267 15.51 5.94 -9.55
CA ASP A 267 15.61 6.22 -10.98
C ASP A 267 14.33 5.77 -11.71
N ALA A 268 13.77 4.62 -11.33
CA ALA A 268 12.49 4.14 -11.84
C ALA A 268 11.35 5.14 -11.58
N TYR A 269 11.27 5.69 -10.37
CA TYR A 269 10.30 6.73 -10.01
C TYR A 269 10.55 8.04 -10.75
N GLY A 270 11.79 8.35 -11.10
CA GLY A 270 12.16 9.51 -11.93
C GLY A 270 11.60 9.43 -13.36
N LEU A 271 11.19 8.24 -13.83
CA LEU A 271 10.61 8.05 -15.15
C LEU A 271 9.07 8.17 -15.18
N LEU A 272 8.38 8.39 -14.06
CA LEU A 272 6.91 8.43 -14.05
C LEU A 272 6.32 9.53 -14.94
N ASP A 273 7.03 10.63 -15.14
CA ASP A 273 6.63 11.72 -16.03
C ASP A 273 7.14 11.55 -17.47
N ASN A 274 7.88 10.48 -17.76
CA ASN A 274 8.37 10.21 -19.10
C ASN A 274 7.26 9.60 -19.98
N PRO A 275 6.86 10.22 -21.09
CA PRO A 275 5.80 9.71 -21.95
C PRO A 275 6.09 8.33 -22.58
N ASP A 276 7.36 7.97 -22.73
CA ASP A 276 7.79 6.68 -23.27
C ASP A 276 7.74 5.54 -22.22
N ALA A 277 7.64 5.87 -20.93
CA ALA A 277 7.50 4.89 -19.87
C ALA A 277 6.03 4.50 -19.68
N LEU A 278 5.73 3.21 -19.87
CA LEU A 278 4.39 2.64 -19.62
C LEU A 278 4.44 1.68 -18.43
N GLY A 279 4.80 0.43 -18.66
CA GLY A 279 5.03 -0.55 -17.60
C GLY A 279 6.47 -0.50 -17.11
N ILE A 280 6.66 -0.27 -15.82
CA ILE A 280 7.96 -0.30 -15.17
C ILE A 280 7.95 -1.42 -14.14
N VAL A 281 8.91 -2.35 -14.23
CA VAL A 281 9.05 -3.48 -13.33
C VAL A 281 10.23 -3.23 -12.40
N LEU A 282 10.03 -3.44 -11.09
CA LEU A 282 11.09 -3.48 -10.10
C LEU A 282 11.43 -4.94 -9.80
N ASN A 283 12.68 -5.32 -10.04
CA ASN A 283 13.18 -6.67 -9.78
C ASN A 283 13.82 -6.74 -8.39
N TYR A 284 13.53 -7.80 -7.68
CA TYR A 284 14.12 -8.08 -6.37
C TYR A 284 15.16 -9.18 -6.47
N PRO A 285 16.32 -9.05 -5.81
CA PRO A 285 17.32 -10.10 -5.82
C PRO A 285 16.77 -11.35 -5.12
N SER A 286 17.14 -12.53 -5.64
CA SER A 286 16.82 -13.79 -4.96
C SER A 286 17.63 -13.89 -3.68
N GLN A 287 16.96 -13.97 -2.54
CA GLN A 287 17.57 -14.11 -1.22
C GLN A 287 17.06 -15.34 -0.50
N SER A 288 17.87 -15.86 0.44
CA SER A 288 17.42 -17.00 1.26
C SER A 288 16.33 -16.55 2.24
N ARG A 289 15.48 -17.51 2.63
CA ARG A 289 14.39 -17.24 3.60
C ARG A 289 14.94 -16.64 4.91
N GLU A 290 16.09 -17.12 5.40
CA GLU A 290 16.71 -16.64 6.63
C GLU A 290 17.07 -15.15 6.55
N VAL A 291 17.48 -14.67 5.37
CA VAL A 291 17.78 -13.25 5.14
C VAL A 291 16.47 -12.44 5.08
N LEU A 292 15.48 -12.93 4.31
CA LEU A 292 14.19 -12.26 4.11
C LEU A 292 13.36 -12.16 5.39
N THR A 293 13.46 -13.15 6.30
CA THR A 293 12.71 -13.20 7.56
C THR A 293 13.51 -12.69 8.77
N LYS A 294 14.65 -12.03 8.55
CA LYS A 294 15.48 -11.49 9.61
C LYS A 294 14.73 -10.40 10.39
N SER A 295 14.47 -10.68 11.67
CA SER A 295 13.73 -9.77 12.54
C SER A 295 14.55 -8.59 13.07
N LYS A 296 15.88 -8.66 12.98
CA LYS A 296 16.82 -7.69 13.55
C LYS A 296 17.77 -7.16 12.48
N VAL A 297 17.97 -5.85 12.45
CA VAL A 297 18.92 -5.16 11.57
C VAL A 297 19.82 -4.24 12.37
N GLU A 298 21.11 -4.25 12.05
CA GLU A 298 22.07 -3.27 12.55
C GLU A 298 21.87 -1.96 11.76
N LEU A 299 21.79 -0.85 12.49
CA LEU A 299 21.71 0.46 11.89
C LEU A 299 23.11 1.03 11.74
N ASN A 300 23.37 1.78 10.65
CA ASN A 300 24.68 2.40 10.39
C ASN A 300 24.98 3.54 11.37
N VAL A 301 25.12 3.20 12.62
CA VAL A 301 25.57 4.12 13.66
C VAL A 301 27.04 3.83 13.96
N GLN A 302 27.90 4.84 13.84
CA GLN A 302 29.26 4.73 14.34
C GLN A 302 29.19 4.28 15.81
N SER A 303 29.82 3.14 16.13
CA SER A 303 29.84 2.59 17.48
C SER A 303 30.25 3.70 18.45
N THR A 304 29.30 4.13 19.28
CA THR A 304 29.64 4.96 20.44
C THR A 304 30.65 4.18 21.27
N LYS A 305 31.77 4.81 21.57
CA LYS A 305 32.82 4.29 22.45
C LYS A 305 32.21 3.62 23.65
N ASP A 306 32.88 2.59 24.19
CA ASP A 306 32.49 1.88 25.41
C ASP A 306 31.88 2.86 26.44
N SER A 307 30.57 2.76 26.59
CA SER A 307 29.83 3.62 27.50
C SER A 307 30.15 3.20 28.93
N ASP A 308 30.40 4.17 29.78
CA ASP A 308 30.52 3.96 31.21
C ASP A 308 29.36 3.06 31.69
N PRO A 309 29.61 1.95 32.42
CA PRO A 309 28.56 1.06 32.92
C PRO A 309 27.47 1.76 33.73
N SER A 310 27.74 2.95 34.23
CA SER A 310 26.75 3.80 34.95
C SER A 310 25.80 4.55 34.04
N THR A 311 26.07 4.61 32.70
CA THR A 311 25.23 5.30 31.75
C THR A 311 24.00 4.43 31.37
N PRO A 312 22.77 4.97 31.44
CA PRO A 312 21.59 4.25 31.03
C PRO A 312 21.67 3.86 29.53
N CYS A 313 21.71 2.57 29.23
CA CYS A 313 21.59 2.01 27.91
C CYS A 313 20.16 1.54 27.71
N VAL A 314 19.43 2.22 26.83
CA VAL A 314 17.97 2.14 26.76
C VAL A 314 17.52 1.45 25.48
N GLY A 315 16.67 0.43 25.64
CA GLY A 315 15.88 -0.13 24.58
C GLY A 315 14.45 0.44 24.60
N PHE A 316 13.88 0.68 23.44
CA PHE A 316 12.50 1.15 23.29
C PHE A 316 11.62 0.10 22.66
N ILE A 317 10.38 -0.06 23.15
CA ILE A 317 9.32 -0.82 22.51
C ILE A 317 8.22 0.16 22.09
N GLY A 318 8.10 0.36 20.77
CA GLY A 318 7.19 1.32 20.17
C GLY A 318 7.86 2.61 19.72
N ALA A 319 7.57 3.03 18.49
CA ALA A 319 8.02 4.28 17.87
C ALA A 319 6.83 5.14 17.39
N GLY A 320 5.71 5.09 18.10
CA GLY A 320 4.55 5.92 17.80
C GLY A 320 4.83 7.42 17.96
N ASN A 321 3.85 8.26 17.63
CA ASN A 321 4.00 9.73 17.64
C ASN A 321 4.56 10.29 18.95
N TYR A 322 4.11 9.79 20.09
CA TYR A 322 4.59 10.27 21.39
C TYR A 322 6.02 9.79 21.68
N ALA A 323 6.31 8.53 21.39
CA ALA A 323 7.65 7.99 21.53
C ALA A 323 8.66 8.77 20.67
N SER A 324 8.40 8.86 19.36
CA SER A 324 9.34 9.42 18.39
C SER A 324 9.55 10.93 18.51
N ARG A 325 8.53 11.67 18.98
CA ARG A 325 8.59 13.14 19.07
C ARG A 325 8.96 13.68 20.43
N THR A 326 8.69 12.93 21.47
CA THR A 326 8.82 13.43 22.85
C THR A 326 9.78 12.59 23.67
N LEU A 327 9.50 11.28 23.80
CA LEU A 327 10.28 10.47 24.76
C LEU A 327 11.68 10.11 24.27
N ILE A 328 11.83 9.64 23.03
CA ILE A 328 13.15 9.29 22.50
C ILE A 328 14.10 10.49 22.51
N PRO A 329 13.69 11.68 22.02
CA PRO A 329 14.52 12.89 22.17
C PRO A 329 14.85 13.24 23.60
N ALA A 330 13.89 13.14 24.54
CA ALA A 330 14.10 13.46 25.95
C ALA A 330 15.10 12.51 26.63
N PHE A 331 15.02 11.20 26.34
CA PHE A 331 16.00 10.23 26.85
C PHE A 331 17.40 10.51 26.30
N LYS A 332 17.50 10.85 25.02
CA LYS A 332 18.77 11.21 24.37
C LYS A 332 19.36 12.49 24.99
N GLU A 333 18.55 13.53 25.19
CA GLU A 333 18.96 14.79 25.83
C GLU A 333 19.41 14.58 27.27
N ALA A 334 18.78 13.64 27.97
CA ALA A 334 19.18 13.23 29.33
C ALA A 334 20.48 12.40 29.38
N GLY A 335 21.13 12.14 28.22
CA GLY A 335 22.39 11.43 28.12
C GLY A 335 22.28 9.90 28.07
N ALA A 336 21.10 9.36 27.84
CA ALA A 336 20.93 7.91 27.64
C ALA A 336 21.53 7.46 26.30
N VAL A 337 22.15 6.29 26.29
CA VAL A 337 22.55 5.59 25.07
C VAL A 337 21.35 4.83 24.53
N LEU A 338 20.97 5.08 23.28
CA LEU A 338 19.86 4.40 22.61
C LEU A 338 20.39 3.18 21.86
N ASP A 339 20.03 1.97 22.30
CA ASP A 339 20.57 0.75 21.73
C ASP A 339 19.59 0.05 20.77
N THR A 340 18.49 -0.48 21.26
CA THR A 340 17.56 -1.30 20.48
C THR A 340 16.19 -0.63 20.41
N LEU A 341 15.68 -0.46 19.18
CA LEU A 341 14.31 0.01 18.93
C LEU A 341 13.46 -1.13 18.37
N VAL A 342 12.44 -1.55 19.12
CA VAL A 342 11.51 -2.60 18.70
C VAL A 342 10.20 -2.00 18.22
N THR A 343 9.75 -2.38 17.01
CA THR A 343 8.45 -1.97 16.44
C THR A 343 7.81 -3.12 15.69
N SER A 344 6.49 -3.23 15.69
CA SER A 344 5.76 -4.32 15.03
C SER A 344 5.94 -4.35 13.50
N GLY A 345 6.18 -3.21 12.87
CA GLY A 345 6.21 -3.06 11.41
C GLY A 345 7.61 -2.95 10.79
N GLY A 346 8.69 -2.97 11.57
CA GLY A 346 10.08 -2.88 11.07
C GLY A 346 10.43 -1.53 10.44
N ILE A 347 9.71 -1.08 9.43
CA ILE A 347 9.97 0.17 8.68
C ILE A 347 10.07 1.39 9.60
N SER A 348 9.12 1.55 10.52
CA SER A 348 9.15 2.64 11.50
C SER A 348 10.33 2.50 12.48
N GLY A 349 10.72 1.26 12.80
CA GLY A 349 11.89 0.96 13.63
C GLY A 349 13.18 1.43 12.96
N VAL A 350 13.37 1.10 11.71
CA VAL A 350 14.56 1.53 10.93
C VAL A 350 14.57 3.04 10.74
N HIS A 351 13.44 3.65 10.36
CA HIS A 351 13.35 5.10 10.14
C HIS A 351 13.67 5.89 11.41
N HIS A 352 12.97 5.62 12.51
CA HIS A 352 13.19 6.33 13.78
C HIS A 352 14.50 5.92 14.44
N GLY A 353 14.96 4.69 14.22
CA GLY A 353 16.24 4.19 14.65
C GLY A 353 17.39 4.99 14.05
N ASN A 354 17.43 5.14 12.72
CA ASN A 354 18.44 5.96 12.05
C ASN A 354 18.35 7.44 12.45
N LYS A 355 17.14 8.01 12.49
CA LYS A 355 16.91 9.42 12.88
C LYS A 355 17.43 9.74 14.27
N ASN A 356 17.28 8.81 15.21
CA ASN A 356 17.64 9.02 16.62
C ASN A 356 18.94 8.33 17.03
N GLN A 357 19.62 7.66 16.09
CA GLN A 357 20.91 7.01 16.32
C GLN A 357 20.84 5.79 17.26
N PHE A 358 19.79 4.97 17.12
CA PHE A 358 19.78 3.64 17.72
C PHE A 358 20.82 2.74 17.04
N THR A 359 21.37 1.81 17.79
CA THR A 359 22.32 0.83 17.25
C THR A 359 21.61 -0.24 16.43
N THR A 360 20.39 -0.62 16.84
CA THR A 360 19.66 -1.77 16.30
C THR A 360 18.18 -1.45 16.15
N ALA A 361 17.54 -1.93 15.08
CA ALA A 361 16.09 -2.03 14.96
C ALA A 361 15.68 -3.50 14.93
N SER A 362 14.56 -3.84 15.58
CA SER A 362 14.01 -5.20 15.59
C SER A 362 12.48 -5.19 15.53
N THR A 363 11.91 -6.30 15.09
CA THR A 363 10.46 -6.58 15.18
C THR A 363 10.13 -7.51 16.35
N GLU A 364 11.14 -8.06 17.03
CA GLU A 364 11.00 -9.03 18.09
C GLU A 364 11.50 -8.49 19.44
N THR A 365 10.62 -8.50 20.44
CA THR A 365 10.98 -8.04 21.81
C THR A 365 12.07 -8.91 22.46
N LYS A 366 12.18 -10.20 22.06
CA LYS A 366 13.23 -11.11 22.57
C LYS A 366 14.65 -10.57 22.33
N ASP A 367 14.86 -9.84 21.22
CA ASP A 367 16.17 -9.28 20.89
C ASP A 367 16.58 -8.19 21.90
N LEU A 368 15.60 -7.54 22.52
CA LEU A 368 15.82 -6.57 23.58
C LEU A 368 16.02 -7.26 24.94
N TRP A 369 15.22 -8.29 25.25
CA TRP A 369 15.33 -9.04 26.49
C TRP A 369 16.69 -9.71 26.65
N ASN A 370 17.21 -10.26 25.56
CA ASN A 370 18.48 -10.99 25.50
C ASN A 370 19.71 -10.08 25.27
N ASN A 371 19.54 -8.77 25.18
CA ASN A 371 20.64 -7.83 24.99
C ASN A 371 21.20 -7.37 26.34
N ASP A 372 22.35 -7.90 26.72
CA ASP A 372 23.02 -7.60 28.01
C ASP A 372 23.49 -6.14 28.11
N LYS A 373 23.68 -5.43 26.99
CA LYS A 373 24.02 -4.00 26.98
C LYS A 373 22.88 -3.14 27.45
N VAL A 374 21.64 -3.51 27.15
CA VAL A 374 20.43 -2.79 27.55
C VAL A 374 20.14 -3.03 29.02
N ASN A 375 20.22 -2.00 29.84
CA ASN A 375 19.90 -2.05 31.24
C ASN A 375 18.54 -1.44 31.62
N THR A 376 17.94 -0.71 30.67
CA THR A 376 16.66 0.00 30.87
C THR A 376 15.79 -0.17 29.64
N VAL A 377 14.50 -0.39 29.86
CA VAL A 377 13.51 -0.51 28.77
C VAL A 377 12.43 0.56 28.91
N SER A 378 12.17 1.27 27.82
CA SER A 378 11.06 2.20 27.70
C SER A 378 9.92 1.58 26.88
N ILE A 379 8.76 1.35 27.51
CA ILE A 379 7.57 0.73 26.93
C ILE A 379 6.57 1.82 26.55
N VAL A 380 6.32 1.98 25.24
CA VAL A 380 5.49 3.04 24.66
C VAL A 380 4.57 2.45 23.57
N THR A 381 3.99 1.32 23.87
CA THR A 381 3.12 0.56 22.98
C THR A 381 1.63 0.90 23.17
N ARG A 382 0.75 0.07 22.66
CA ARG A 382 -0.68 0.11 23.01
C ARG A 382 -0.88 -0.35 24.45
N HIS A 383 -1.91 0.16 25.09
CA HIS A 383 -2.17 -0.05 26.51
C HIS A 383 -2.35 -1.51 26.92
N ASP A 384 -2.91 -2.32 26.01
CA ASP A 384 -3.15 -3.76 26.19
C ASP A 384 -1.86 -4.59 26.27
N ALA A 385 -0.75 -4.08 25.73
CA ALA A 385 0.54 -4.76 25.75
C ALA A 385 1.42 -4.40 26.96
N HIS A 386 1.10 -3.33 27.70
CA HIS A 386 1.97 -2.78 28.74
C HIS A 386 2.27 -3.79 29.84
N ALA A 387 1.24 -4.42 30.42
CA ALA A 387 1.39 -5.32 31.55
C ALA A 387 2.34 -6.49 31.24
N GLN A 388 2.13 -7.18 30.12
CA GLN A 388 2.97 -8.30 29.73
C GLN A 388 4.42 -7.87 29.47
N GLN A 389 4.62 -6.77 28.74
CA GLN A 389 5.96 -6.25 28.44
C GLN A 389 6.71 -5.80 29.69
N VAL A 390 6.03 -5.21 30.67
CA VAL A 390 6.61 -4.87 31.99
C VAL A 390 7.06 -6.14 32.72
N VAL A 391 6.22 -7.16 32.75
CA VAL A 391 6.55 -8.46 33.39
C VAL A 391 7.79 -9.08 32.74
N ASP A 392 7.88 -9.05 31.41
CA ASP A 392 9.00 -9.64 30.68
C ASP A 392 10.31 -8.85 30.90
N ALA A 393 10.23 -7.52 30.92
CA ALA A 393 11.37 -6.66 31.24
C ALA A 393 11.90 -6.89 32.67
N LEU A 394 11.00 -6.98 33.64
CA LEU A 394 11.37 -7.25 35.05
C LEU A 394 12.00 -8.65 35.20
N LYS A 395 11.47 -9.67 34.53
CA LYS A 395 12.04 -11.02 34.50
C LYS A 395 13.45 -11.05 33.89
N SER A 396 13.72 -10.17 32.92
CA SER A 396 15.02 -10.02 32.29
C SER A 396 16.00 -9.16 33.11
N GLY A 397 15.60 -8.72 34.30
CA GLY A 397 16.45 -7.94 35.20
C GLY A 397 16.69 -6.49 34.74
N LYS A 398 15.84 -5.94 33.91
CA LYS A 398 15.97 -4.58 33.35
C LYS A 398 15.14 -3.56 34.13
N ASN A 399 15.63 -2.34 34.22
CA ASN A 399 14.83 -1.21 34.70
C ASN A 399 13.73 -0.91 33.67
N VAL A 400 12.57 -0.46 34.12
CA VAL A 400 11.40 -0.23 33.27
C VAL A 400 10.89 1.20 33.44
N PHE A 401 10.76 1.89 32.30
CA PHE A 401 9.86 3.01 32.16
C PHE A 401 8.69 2.56 31.29
N VAL A 402 7.46 2.72 31.75
CA VAL A 402 6.26 2.38 30.98
C VAL A 402 5.30 3.55 30.93
N GLU A 403 4.76 3.86 29.75
CA GLU A 403 3.70 4.85 29.63
C GLU A 403 2.42 4.41 30.36
N LYS A 404 1.63 5.40 30.76
CA LYS A 404 0.35 5.14 31.43
C LYS A 404 -0.68 4.55 30.43
N PRO A 405 -1.59 3.69 30.86
CA PRO A 405 -1.67 3.04 32.17
C PRO A 405 -0.67 1.88 32.28
N LEU A 406 -0.26 1.54 33.49
CA LEU A 406 0.61 0.41 33.78
C LEU A 406 -0.04 -0.93 33.41
N ALA A 407 -1.32 -1.05 33.72
CA ALA A 407 -2.16 -2.23 33.52
C ALA A 407 -3.60 -1.79 33.21
N LEU A 408 -4.40 -2.66 32.60
CA LEU A 408 -5.82 -2.43 32.32
C LEU A 408 -6.74 -3.13 33.35
N THR A 409 -6.23 -4.16 34.02
CA THR A 409 -6.97 -4.92 35.02
C THR A 409 -6.22 -5.03 36.34
N LEU A 410 -6.94 -5.32 37.42
CA LEU A 410 -6.33 -5.57 38.75
C LEU A 410 -5.48 -6.84 38.76
N ASP A 411 -5.90 -7.87 38.03
CA ASP A 411 -5.15 -9.13 37.90
C ASP A 411 -3.77 -8.90 37.24
N GLU A 412 -3.71 -8.10 36.19
CA GLU A 412 -2.44 -7.69 35.57
C GLU A 412 -1.54 -6.93 36.56
N LEU A 413 -2.13 -6.03 37.33
CA LEU A 413 -1.40 -5.28 38.35
C LEU A 413 -0.82 -6.20 39.41
N ASP A 414 -1.57 -7.18 39.92
CA ASP A 414 -1.12 -8.18 40.88
C ASP A 414 0.05 -9.04 40.31
N VAL A 415 0.01 -9.39 39.02
CA VAL A 415 1.11 -10.12 38.37
C VAL A 415 2.37 -9.25 38.29
N ILE A 416 2.23 -7.97 37.95
CA ILE A 416 3.35 -7.02 37.91
C ILE A 416 3.95 -6.87 39.28
N ASP A 417 3.15 -6.65 40.33
CA ASP A 417 3.61 -6.45 41.70
C ASP A 417 4.42 -7.66 42.22
N LYS A 418 3.87 -8.86 42.06
CA LYS A 418 4.56 -10.11 42.44
C LYS A 418 5.90 -10.26 41.67
N THR A 419 5.90 -9.93 40.36
CA THR A 419 7.09 -10.05 39.53
C THR A 419 8.14 -9.01 39.95
N TYR A 420 7.73 -7.78 40.22
CA TYR A 420 8.60 -6.71 40.69
C TYR A 420 9.28 -7.07 42.04
N HIS A 421 8.53 -7.54 43.03
CA HIS A 421 9.06 -7.99 44.29
C HIS A 421 10.00 -9.19 44.17
N LYS A 422 9.72 -10.11 43.23
CA LYS A 422 10.59 -11.26 42.97
C LYS A 422 11.92 -10.79 42.34
N ALA A 423 11.85 -9.93 41.32
CA ALA A 423 13.04 -9.39 40.64
C ALA A 423 13.95 -8.61 41.62
N ASN A 424 13.38 -7.83 42.53
CA ASN A 424 14.13 -7.06 43.53
C ASN A 424 14.79 -7.87 44.63
N LYS A 425 14.44 -9.17 44.79
CA LYS A 425 15.17 -10.06 45.71
C LYS A 425 16.54 -10.49 45.16
N SER A 426 16.71 -10.51 43.86
CA SER A 426 17.93 -10.94 43.19
C SER A 426 18.71 -9.79 42.55
N ASN A 427 18.01 -8.76 42.08
CA ASN A 427 18.60 -7.58 41.43
C ASN A 427 17.83 -6.33 41.82
N THR A 428 18.51 -5.17 41.95
CA THR A 428 17.83 -3.90 42.20
C THR A 428 17.29 -3.35 40.87
N VAL A 429 16.04 -3.70 40.53
CA VAL A 429 15.35 -3.15 39.35
C VAL A 429 14.40 -2.02 39.75
N ARG A 430 14.21 -1.06 38.89
CA ARG A 430 13.30 0.08 39.09
C ARG A 430 12.17 0.01 38.09
N LEU A 431 10.95 0.33 38.54
CA LEU A 431 9.77 0.49 37.72
C LEU A 431 9.21 1.89 37.84
N MET A 432 9.11 2.62 36.75
CA MET A 432 8.55 3.96 36.69
C MET A 432 7.40 4.00 35.72
N VAL A 433 6.24 4.53 36.16
CA VAL A 433 5.09 4.76 35.30
C VAL A 433 5.05 6.22 34.84
N GLY A 434 4.83 6.46 33.57
CA GLY A 434 4.86 7.74 32.87
C GLY A 434 3.69 8.68 33.19
N PHE A 435 3.41 8.92 34.47
CA PHE A 435 2.45 9.94 34.90
C PHE A 435 3.07 11.33 34.75
N ASN A 436 3.30 11.78 33.54
CA ASN A 436 4.05 12.98 33.20
C ASN A 436 3.45 14.28 33.80
N ARG A 437 2.13 14.34 34.00
CA ARG A 437 1.44 15.52 34.54
C ARG A 437 1.87 15.90 35.96
N ARG A 438 2.44 14.98 36.74
CA ARG A 438 2.99 15.30 38.07
C ARG A 438 4.14 16.32 38.01
N TYR A 439 4.78 16.45 36.87
CA TYR A 439 5.85 17.40 36.60
C TYR A 439 5.37 18.68 35.91
N ALA A 440 4.06 18.83 35.65
CA ALA A 440 3.52 20.05 35.07
C ALA A 440 3.75 21.24 36.00
N PRO A 441 4.15 22.42 35.48
CA PRO A 441 4.47 23.58 36.33
C PRO A 441 3.40 23.91 37.36
N HIS A 442 2.13 23.78 37.02
CA HIS A 442 1.00 24.00 37.93
C HIS A 442 1.00 23.00 39.12
N ILE A 443 1.25 21.72 38.82
CA ILE A 443 1.26 20.68 39.87
C ILE A 443 2.49 20.82 40.75
N VAL A 444 3.66 21.16 40.19
CA VAL A 444 4.87 21.46 40.94
C VAL A 444 4.59 22.62 41.89
N LYS A 445 4.01 23.72 41.36
CA LYS A 445 3.69 24.90 42.18
C LYS A 445 2.67 24.59 43.28
N MET A 446 1.64 23.76 43.00
CA MET A 446 0.67 23.32 44.01
C MET A 446 1.30 22.51 45.15
N LYS A 447 2.39 21.78 44.89
CA LYS A 447 3.12 21.02 45.91
C LYS A 447 4.06 21.87 46.78
N GLU A 448 4.47 23.02 46.26
CA GLU A 448 5.31 23.97 46.96
C GLU A 448 4.50 24.86 47.94
N LEU A 449 3.20 24.98 47.73
CA LEU A 449 2.26 25.73 48.58
C LEU A 449 1.69 24.84 49.68
#